data_93beb6164e50b194b1bc745fad9e17fb
#
_entry.id   93beb6164e50b194b1bc745fad9e17fb
#
_cell.length_a   1.000
_cell.length_b   1.000
_cell.length_c   1.000
_cell.angle_alpha   90.00
_cell.angle_beta   90.00
_cell.angle_gamma   90.00
#
_symmetry.space_group_name_H-M   'P 1'
#
loop_
_entity.id
_entity.type
_entity.pdbx_description
1 polymer ?
#
loop_
_entity_poly.entity_id
_entity_poly.type
_entity_poly.pdbx_seq_one_letter_code
_entity_poly.pdbx_strand_id
1 'polypeptide(L)'
;AIPAAGNVLLPLHFTFGRPVGKPDAPLPDFVQRNHLPRIVARSQNVETPRQTKAASLPLAAFGQHTAGIGHLNLIPDTDGAVRSDALAVEYYGDYYPSLALLLAARSLNLKPADITVNLGEGVKLGNLNIRTEDDLRMLTSFYQRADGGAPFPTYSFSDVRAGRIPAAQFANKIVLIGATAAGIGDRQVTPISESMEAPVFTAHVITSILNQDFYTRPDWAVGAEAVLYLALALYLMLLLPRMPAATA
;
A
#
# COMPACT_ATOMS: atom_id res chain seq x y z
N ALA A 1 -25.50 2.10 -13.03
CA ALA A 1 -24.39 3.08 -13.00
C ALA A 1 -23.03 2.39 -13.12
N ILE A 2 -22.64 1.47 -12.18
CA ILE A 2 -21.32 0.83 -12.19
C ILE A 2 -21.03 0.08 -13.50
N PRO A 3 -21.91 -0.81 -14.03
CA PRO A 3 -21.64 -1.45 -15.31
C PRO A 3 -21.45 -0.50 -16.48
N ALA A 4 -22.22 0.58 -16.49
CA ALA A 4 -22.13 1.59 -17.57
C ALA A 4 -20.83 2.41 -17.52
N ALA A 5 -20.25 2.60 -16.33
CA ALA A 5 -18.97 3.29 -16.18
C ALA A 5 -17.77 2.44 -16.63
N GLY A 6 -17.81 1.12 -16.39
CA GLY A 6 -16.80 0.16 -16.84
C GLY A 6 -15.41 0.28 -16.22
N ASN A 7 -15.16 1.29 -15.40
CA ASN A 7 -13.86 1.63 -14.81
C ASN A 7 -13.89 1.79 -13.28
N VAL A 8 -14.93 1.30 -12.63
CA VAL A 8 -15.07 1.38 -11.16
C VAL A 8 -14.36 0.21 -10.50
N LEU A 9 -13.48 0.51 -9.56
CA LEU A 9 -12.87 -0.47 -8.67
C LEU A 9 -13.46 -0.32 -7.27
N LEU A 10 -13.64 -1.44 -6.56
CA LEU A 10 -14.13 -1.45 -5.19
C LEU A 10 -13.09 -2.03 -4.24
N PRO A 11 -13.08 -1.57 -2.98
CA PRO A 11 -12.24 -2.14 -1.95
C PRO A 11 -12.82 -3.43 -1.38
N LEU A 12 -11.94 -4.25 -0.84
CA LEU A 12 -12.22 -5.28 0.15
C LEU A 12 -11.23 -5.16 1.30
N HIS A 13 -11.47 -5.87 2.39
CA HIS A 13 -10.56 -5.94 3.51
C HIS A 13 -10.34 -7.40 3.92
N PHE A 14 -9.08 -7.82 4.06
CA PHE A 14 -8.72 -9.12 4.59
C PHE A 14 -8.42 -9.03 6.09
N THR A 15 -8.77 -10.06 6.84
CA THR A 15 -8.40 -10.21 8.24
C THR A 15 -7.04 -10.91 8.31
N PHE A 16 -6.03 -10.24 8.85
CA PHE A 16 -4.71 -10.84 9.06
C PHE A 16 -4.77 -12.02 10.03
N GLY A 17 -3.92 -13.00 9.79
CA GLY A 17 -3.75 -14.16 10.61
C GLY A 17 -3.39 -15.39 9.79
N ARG A 18 -2.73 -16.34 10.43
CA ARG A 18 -2.36 -17.59 9.77
C ARG A 18 -3.60 -18.40 9.43
N PRO A 19 -3.81 -18.76 8.16
CA PRO A 19 -4.92 -19.63 7.76
C PRO A 19 -4.70 -21.04 8.30
N VAL A 20 -5.80 -21.70 8.69
CA VAL A 20 -5.78 -23.10 9.15
C VAL A 20 -6.73 -23.89 8.26
N GLY A 21 -6.23 -24.97 7.67
CA GLY A 21 -7.04 -25.83 6.78
C GLY A 21 -7.39 -25.14 5.46
N LYS A 22 -8.66 -25.21 5.08
CA LYS A 22 -9.22 -24.56 3.88
C LYS A 22 -10.17 -23.45 4.31
N PRO A 23 -10.44 -22.45 3.46
CA PRO A 23 -11.44 -21.43 3.75
C PRO A 23 -12.83 -22.08 3.89
N ASP A 24 -13.66 -21.54 4.79
CA ASP A 24 -15.04 -22.02 5.03
C ASP A 24 -15.91 -21.96 3.76
N ALA A 25 -15.65 -20.96 2.92
CA ALA A 25 -16.25 -20.82 1.59
C ALA A 25 -15.24 -20.23 0.61
N PRO A 26 -15.28 -20.63 -0.67
CA PRO A 26 -14.43 -20.00 -1.68
C PRO A 26 -14.84 -18.54 -1.85
N LEU A 27 -13.85 -17.69 -2.16
CA LEU A 27 -14.15 -16.32 -2.53
C LEU A 27 -15.03 -16.30 -3.79
N PRO A 28 -15.98 -15.35 -3.90
CA PRO A 28 -16.78 -15.21 -5.11
C PRO A 28 -15.93 -14.92 -6.35
N ASP A 29 -16.40 -15.34 -7.53
CA ASP A 29 -15.67 -15.18 -8.81
C ASP A 29 -15.25 -13.74 -9.09
N PHE A 30 -16.07 -12.75 -8.68
CA PHE A 30 -15.76 -11.34 -8.85
C PHE A 30 -14.57 -10.86 -7.99
N VAL A 31 -14.19 -11.63 -6.97
CA VAL A 31 -12.96 -11.40 -6.19
C VAL A 31 -11.83 -12.24 -6.78
N GLN A 32 -12.07 -13.54 -7.02
CA GLN A 32 -11.04 -14.47 -7.51
C GLN A 32 -10.37 -13.99 -8.80
N ARG A 33 -11.11 -13.39 -9.73
CA ARG A 33 -10.56 -12.86 -11.00
C ARG A 33 -9.50 -11.77 -10.82
N ASN A 34 -9.32 -11.24 -9.60
CA ASN A 34 -8.31 -10.21 -9.30
C ASN A 34 -7.05 -10.80 -8.64
N HIS A 35 -6.95 -12.12 -8.47
CA HIS A 35 -5.73 -12.74 -7.95
C HIS A 35 -4.55 -12.48 -8.88
N LEU A 36 -3.36 -12.48 -8.31
CA LEU A 36 -2.11 -12.30 -9.02
C LEU A 36 -1.54 -13.67 -9.41
N PRO A 37 -1.57 -14.06 -10.71
CA PRO A 37 -1.18 -15.41 -11.10
C PRO A 37 0.33 -15.60 -11.26
N ARG A 38 1.11 -14.50 -11.31
CA ARG A 38 2.55 -14.54 -11.56
C ARG A 38 3.34 -14.27 -10.29
N ILE A 39 3.65 -15.34 -9.56
CA ILE A 39 4.45 -15.29 -8.35
C ILE A 39 5.79 -15.94 -8.63
N VAL A 40 6.88 -15.23 -8.37
CA VAL A 40 8.25 -15.70 -8.56
C VAL A 40 8.96 -15.67 -7.21
N ALA A 41 9.43 -16.82 -6.75
CA ALA A 41 10.28 -16.95 -5.58
C ALA A 41 11.68 -17.37 -6.03
N ARG A 42 12.70 -16.57 -5.74
CA ARG A 42 14.10 -16.88 -6.09
C ARG A 42 14.81 -17.73 -5.06
N SER A 43 14.30 -17.79 -3.84
CA SER A 43 14.86 -18.57 -2.73
C SER A 43 13.74 -19.25 -1.95
N GLN A 44 14.07 -20.39 -1.31
CA GLN A 44 13.13 -21.12 -0.47
C GLN A 44 12.90 -20.45 0.92
N ASN A 45 13.78 -19.53 1.32
CA ASN A 45 13.74 -18.84 2.61
C ASN A 45 13.32 -17.36 2.47
N VAL A 46 12.49 -17.03 1.49
CA VAL A 46 11.97 -15.68 1.34
C VAL A 46 10.81 -15.48 2.30
N GLU A 47 10.79 -14.34 2.98
CA GLU A 47 9.66 -13.94 3.79
C GLU A 47 8.42 -13.79 2.87
N THR A 48 7.31 -14.38 3.28
CA THR A 48 6.06 -14.31 2.52
C THR A 48 5.27 -13.08 2.97
N PRO A 49 4.45 -12.50 2.09
CA PRO A 49 3.56 -11.42 2.49
C PRO A 49 2.65 -11.83 3.64
N ARG A 50 2.08 -10.84 4.31
CA ARG A 50 1.17 -11.07 5.43
C ARG A 50 0.05 -12.01 5.03
N GLN A 51 -0.05 -13.12 5.75
CA GLN A 51 -1.12 -14.10 5.58
C GLN A 51 -2.44 -13.60 6.14
N THR A 52 -3.52 -13.99 5.48
CA THR A 52 -4.88 -13.60 5.85
C THR A 52 -5.78 -14.83 5.93
N LYS A 53 -6.79 -14.79 6.80
CA LYS A 53 -7.67 -15.93 7.13
C LYS A 53 -9.14 -15.71 6.80
N ALA A 54 -9.55 -14.47 6.59
CA ALA A 54 -10.94 -14.12 6.27
C ALA A 54 -10.96 -12.87 5.39
N ALA A 55 -12.07 -12.63 4.71
CA ALA A 55 -12.26 -11.46 3.86
C ALA A 55 -13.63 -10.81 4.10
N SER A 56 -13.65 -9.48 4.25
CA SER A 56 -14.85 -8.66 4.22
C SER A 56 -15.05 -8.14 2.81
N LEU A 57 -16.13 -8.56 2.18
CA LEU A 57 -16.38 -8.35 0.76
C LEU A 57 -17.39 -7.22 0.52
N PRO A 58 -17.30 -6.49 -0.59
CA PRO A 58 -18.35 -5.60 -1.02
C PRO A 58 -19.62 -6.41 -1.34
N LEU A 59 -20.79 -5.76 -1.27
CA LEU A 59 -22.05 -6.38 -1.64
C LEU A 59 -21.97 -6.97 -3.07
N ALA A 60 -22.42 -8.20 -3.25
CA ALA A 60 -22.36 -8.91 -4.54
C ALA A 60 -23.02 -8.12 -5.68
N ALA A 61 -24.13 -7.41 -5.39
CA ALA A 61 -24.82 -6.54 -6.35
C ALA A 61 -23.92 -5.45 -6.95
N PHE A 62 -22.87 -5.03 -6.23
CA PHE A 62 -21.88 -4.07 -6.75
C PHE A 62 -20.61 -4.79 -7.25
N GLY A 63 -20.11 -5.76 -6.49
CA GLY A 63 -18.88 -6.49 -6.79
C GLY A 63 -18.88 -7.19 -8.15
N GLN A 64 -20.00 -7.79 -8.54
CA GLN A 64 -20.15 -8.47 -9.84
C GLN A 64 -19.96 -7.57 -11.05
N HIS A 65 -20.19 -6.27 -10.88
CA HIS A 65 -20.19 -5.27 -11.96
C HIS A 65 -18.97 -4.37 -11.97
N THR A 66 -18.01 -4.59 -11.07
CA THR A 66 -16.79 -3.78 -10.99
C THR A 66 -15.74 -4.19 -12.01
N ALA A 67 -14.90 -3.24 -12.38
CA ALA A 67 -13.73 -3.49 -13.20
C ALA A 67 -12.60 -4.21 -12.44
N GLY A 68 -12.62 -4.15 -11.10
CA GLY A 68 -11.66 -4.84 -10.24
C GLY A 68 -11.94 -4.61 -8.77
N ILE A 69 -11.33 -5.46 -7.93
CA ILE A 69 -11.41 -5.39 -6.47
C ILE A 69 -10.02 -5.57 -5.90
N GLY A 70 -9.59 -4.64 -5.04
CA GLY A 70 -8.31 -4.70 -4.35
C GLY A 70 -8.48 -4.46 -2.85
N HIS A 71 -7.51 -4.89 -2.06
CA HIS A 71 -7.60 -4.70 -0.61
C HIS A 71 -7.16 -3.30 -0.17
N LEU A 72 -7.65 -2.88 1.00
CA LEU A 72 -7.24 -1.67 1.71
C LEU A 72 -6.57 -2.00 3.06
N ASN A 73 -5.93 -3.16 3.13
CA ASN A 73 -5.22 -3.54 4.36
C ASN A 73 -4.01 -2.63 4.59
N LEU A 74 -3.93 -2.05 5.77
CA LEU A 74 -2.79 -1.28 6.24
C LEU A 74 -2.05 -2.05 7.32
N ILE A 75 -0.74 -1.88 7.36
CA ILE A 75 0.13 -2.46 8.38
C ILE A 75 0.85 -1.29 9.06
N PRO A 76 0.32 -0.80 10.21
CA PRO A 76 1.00 0.22 10.98
C PRO A 76 2.35 -0.27 11.49
N ASP A 77 3.32 0.64 11.57
CA ASP A 77 4.58 0.40 12.23
C ASP A 77 4.41 0.27 13.76
N THR A 78 5.47 -0.06 14.47
CA THR A 78 5.45 -0.26 15.94
C THR A 78 5.04 0.99 16.72
N ASP A 79 5.19 2.17 16.14
CA ASP A 79 4.76 3.45 16.69
C ASP A 79 3.32 3.84 16.31
N GLY A 80 2.62 2.96 15.58
CA GLY A 80 1.26 3.17 15.12
C GLY A 80 1.13 4.02 13.85
N ALA A 81 2.23 4.55 13.31
CA ALA A 81 2.20 5.31 12.06
C ALA A 81 2.17 4.40 10.83
N VAL A 82 1.51 4.85 9.78
CA VAL A 82 1.46 4.16 8.49
C VAL A 82 2.43 4.82 7.53
N ARG A 83 3.47 4.07 7.14
CA ARG A 83 4.51 4.52 6.21
C ARG A 83 4.57 3.71 4.93
N SER A 84 3.85 2.60 4.90
CA SER A 84 3.92 1.63 3.81
C SER A 84 2.54 1.14 3.40
N ASP A 85 2.44 0.69 2.16
CA ASP A 85 1.29 -0.05 1.64
C ASP A 85 1.70 -1.49 1.35
N ALA A 86 0.90 -2.46 1.79
CA ALA A 86 1.08 -3.85 1.44
C ALA A 86 0.55 -4.04 0.00
N LEU A 87 1.45 -4.09 -0.99
CA LEU A 87 1.04 -4.18 -2.39
C LEU A 87 0.30 -5.48 -2.72
N ALA A 88 0.55 -6.54 -1.97
CA ALA A 88 -0.19 -7.79 -2.04
C ALA A 88 -0.25 -8.47 -0.68
N VAL A 89 -1.32 -9.24 -0.46
CA VAL A 89 -1.50 -10.12 0.70
C VAL A 89 -1.78 -11.55 0.23
N GLU A 90 -1.44 -12.52 1.08
CA GLU A 90 -1.69 -13.93 0.81
C GLU A 90 -2.99 -14.37 1.49
N TYR A 91 -3.87 -15.04 0.72
CA TYR A 91 -5.09 -15.67 1.22
C TYR A 91 -5.14 -17.13 0.74
N TYR A 92 -4.85 -18.06 1.65
CA TYR A 92 -4.82 -19.51 1.40
C TYR A 92 -3.99 -19.94 0.18
N GLY A 93 -2.83 -19.30 -0.03
CA GLY A 93 -1.92 -19.59 -1.12
C GLY A 93 -2.11 -18.74 -2.37
N ASP A 94 -3.22 -17.99 -2.48
CA ASP A 94 -3.45 -17.03 -3.55
C ASP A 94 -3.04 -15.61 -3.10
N TYR A 95 -2.57 -14.80 -4.04
CA TYR A 95 -2.12 -13.45 -3.78
C TYR A 95 -3.10 -12.43 -4.34
N TYR A 96 -3.50 -11.48 -3.51
CA TYR A 96 -4.45 -10.44 -3.88
C TYR A 96 -3.82 -9.06 -3.78
N PRO A 97 -3.96 -8.22 -4.82
CA PRO A 97 -3.34 -6.90 -4.87
C PRO A 97 -4.05 -5.88 -3.99
N SER A 98 -3.29 -4.84 -3.57
CA SER A 98 -3.91 -3.65 -2.97
C SER A 98 -4.74 -2.88 -4.00
N LEU A 99 -5.70 -2.10 -3.51
CA LEU A 99 -6.51 -1.23 -4.37
C LEU A 99 -5.62 -0.20 -5.09
N ALA A 100 -4.60 0.31 -4.42
CA ALA A 100 -3.65 1.25 -5.00
C ALA A 100 -2.88 0.64 -6.17
N LEU A 101 -2.36 -0.59 -6.02
CA LEU A 101 -1.68 -1.31 -7.09
C LEU A 101 -2.59 -1.56 -8.30
N LEU A 102 -3.85 -1.96 -8.06
CA LEU A 102 -4.81 -2.15 -9.14
C LEU A 102 -5.18 -0.86 -9.85
N LEU A 103 -5.34 0.25 -9.12
CA LEU A 103 -5.61 1.56 -9.71
C LEU A 103 -4.43 2.03 -10.58
N ALA A 104 -3.20 1.86 -10.09
CA ALA A 104 -2.00 2.14 -10.88
C ALA A 104 -1.93 1.25 -12.14
N ALA A 105 -2.20 -0.06 -12.01
CA ALA A 105 -2.24 -0.98 -13.13
C ALA A 105 -3.25 -0.54 -14.19
N ARG A 106 -4.47 -0.22 -13.76
CA ARG A 106 -5.55 0.23 -14.65
C ARG A 106 -5.23 1.54 -15.36
N SER A 107 -4.59 2.49 -14.69
CA SER A 107 -4.17 3.74 -15.33
C SER A 107 -3.13 3.53 -16.44
N LEU A 108 -2.40 2.43 -16.38
CA LEU A 108 -1.44 1.99 -17.39
C LEU A 108 -2.05 0.99 -18.39
N ASN A 109 -3.38 0.77 -18.36
CA ASN A 109 -4.09 -0.23 -19.17
C ASN A 109 -3.61 -1.67 -18.95
N LEU A 110 -3.11 -1.99 -17.77
CA LEU A 110 -2.65 -3.33 -17.39
C LEU A 110 -3.76 -4.08 -16.61
N LYS A 111 -3.68 -5.41 -16.66
CA LYS A 111 -4.58 -6.34 -15.94
C LYS A 111 -3.82 -7.00 -14.78
N PRO A 112 -4.50 -7.65 -13.82
CA PRO A 112 -3.84 -8.43 -12.77
C PRO A 112 -2.84 -9.46 -13.32
N ALA A 113 -3.12 -10.06 -14.47
CA ALA A 113 -2.22 -11.01 -15.14
C ALA A 113 -0.92 -10.39 -15.65
N ASP A 114 -0.82 -9.07 -15.78
CA ASP A 114 0.37 -8.36 -16.20
C ASP A 114 1.25 -7.93 -15.01
N ILE A 115 0.79 -8.20 -13.80
CA ILE A 115 1.51 -7.94 -12.55
C ILE A 115 2.31 -9.19 -12.18
N THR A 116 3.60 -9.02 -11.92
CA THR A 116 4.47 -10.10 -11.42
C THR A 116 4.94 -9.76 -10.02
N VAL A 117 4.70 -10.64 -9.08
CA VAL A 117 5.20 -10.54 -7.70
C VAL A 117 6.52 -11.30 -7.61
N ASN A 118 7.58 -10.60 -7.27
CA ASN A 118 8.89 -11.19 -6.98
C ASN A 118 9.06 -11.18 -5.46
N LEU A 119 8.86 -12.33 -4.82
CA LEU A 119 8.97 -12.46 -3.37
C LEU A 119 10.36 -12.09 -2.88
N GLY A 120 10.44 -11.21 -1.86
CA GLY A 120 11.69 -10.67 -1.33
C GLY A 120 12.34 -9.56 -2.17
N GLU A 121 11.72 -9.11 -3.27
CA GLU A 121 12.25 -8.04 -4.12
C GLU A 121 11.24 -6.91 -4.38
N GLY A 122 9.97 -7.29 -4.64
CA GLY A 122 8.92 -6.35 -4.94
C GLY A 122 7.96 -6.79 -6.03
N VAL A 123 7.34 -5.82 -6.70
CA VAL A 123 6.29 -6.04 -7.69
C VAL A 123 6.69 -5.39 -9.01
N LYS A 124 6.59 -6.17 -10.10
CA LYS A 124 6.74 -5.65 -11.45
C LYS A 124 5.38 -5.37 -12.06
N LEU A 125 5.16 -4.13 -12.47
CA LEU A 125 3.94 -3.62 -13.07
C LEU A 125 4.24 -3.11 -14.49
N GLY A 126 4.08 -3.96 -15.50
CA GLY A 126 4.52 -3.65 -16.86
C GLY A 126 6.03 -3.36 -16.92
N ASN A 127 6.40 -2.11 -17.21
CA ASN A 127 7.80 -1.65 -17.22
C ASN A 127 8.26 -1.05 -15.88
N LEU A 128 7.34 -0.85 -14.92
CA LEU A 128 7.68 -0.32 -13.61
C LEU A 128 8.15 -1.45 -12.69
N ASN A 129 9.25 -1.20 -11.97
CA ASN A 129 9.76 -2.12 -10.96
C ASN A 129 9.60 -1.44 -9.59
N ILE A 130 8.65 -1.92 -8.80
CA ILE A 130 8.33 -1.40 -7.48
C ILE A 130 9.09 -2.24 -6.47
N ARG A 131 10.13 -1.66 -5.86
CA ARG A 131 10.85 -2.32 -4.77
C ARG A 131 10.03 -2.24 -3.48
N THR A 132 10.08 -3.31 -2.70
CA THR A 132 9.38 -3.44 -1.43
C THR A 132 10.32 -4.00 -0.38
N GLU A 133 9.89 -3.95 0.87
CA GLU A 133 10.41 -4.81 1.93
C GLU A 133 10.09 -6.27 1.58
N ASP A 134 10.69 -7.22 2.31
CA ASP A 134 10.57 -8.67 2.05
C ASP A 134 9.12 -9.16 2.08
N ASP A 135 8.27 -8.54 2.89
CA ASP A 135 6.84 -8.86 3.05
C ASP A 135 5.91 -8.11 2.06
N LEU A 136 6.45 -7.60 0.96
CA LEU A 136 5.77 -6.83 -0.10
C LEU A 136 5.18 -5.48 0.36
N ARG A 137 5.67 -4.90 1.44
CA ARG A 137 5.34 -3.53 1.82
C ARG A 137 6.20 -2.53 1.03
N MET A 138 5.59 -1.64 0.30
CA MET A 138 6.24 -0.50 -0.35
C MET A 138 6.26 0.68 0.61
N LEU A 139 7.44 1.20 0.94
CA LEU A 139 7.58 2.44 1.71
C LEU A 139 7.18 3.62 0.83
N THR A 140 6.08 4.27 1.21
CA THR A 140 5.40 5.30 0.41
C THR A 140 6.10 6.65 0.53
N SER A 141 6.29 7.35 -0.58
CA SER A 141 6.65 8.77 -0.57
C SER A 141 5.41 9.64 -0.28
N PHE A 142 5.59 10.58 0.64
CA PHE A 142 4.53 11.52 1.01
C PHE A 142 4.78 12.89 0.38
N TYR A 143 3.85 13.32 -0.45
CA TYR A 143 3.95 14.55 -1.20
C TYR A 143 3.36 15.72 -0.42
N GLN A 144 4.03 16.84 -0.49
CA GLN A 144 3.55 18.12 0.03
C GLN A 144 3.75 19.19 -1.03
N ARG A 145 2.87 20.17 -1.06
CA ARG A 145 3.07 21.34 -1.90
C ARG A 145 4.00 22.33 -1.19
N ALA A 146 4.78 23.04 -1.96
CA ALA A 146 5.71 24.05 -1.41
C ALA A 146 4.98 25.19 -0.68
N ASP A 147 3.74 25.46 -1.01
CA ASP A 147 2.87 26.45 -0.38
C ASP A 147 2.13 25.93 0.87
N GLY A 148 2.40 24.68 1.31
CA GLY A 148 1.72 24.02 2.43
C GLY A 148 0.28 23.59 2.12
N GLY A 149 -0.20 23.76 0.90
CA GLY A 149 -1.53 23.33 0.48
C GLY A 149 -1.66 21.79 0.35
N ALA A 150 -2.92 21.33 0.20
CA ALA A 150 -3.20 19.92 -0.01
C ALA A 150 -2.50 19.40 -1.28
N PRO A 151 -1.81 18.25 -1.24
CA PRO A 151 -1.08 17.71 -2.39
C PRO A 151 -2.00 17.29 -3.53
N PHE A 152 -3.22 16.89 -3.20
CA PHE A 152 -4.23 16.43 -4.16
C PHE A 152 -5.48 17.31 -4.08
N PRO A 153 -6.11 17.66 -5.22
CA PRO A 153 -7.38 18.35 -5.23
C PRO A 153 -8.47 17.52 -4.57
N THR A 154 -9.19 18.08 -3.62
CA THR A 154 -10.31 17.43 -2.93
C THR A 154 -11.59 18.22 -3.16
N TYR A 155 -12.67 17.52 -3.52
CA TYR A 155 -13.98 18.09 -3.82
C TYR A 155 -15.04 17.44 -2.93
N SER A 156 -16.00 18.24 -2.49
CA SER A 156 -17.15 17.70 -1.77
C SER A 156 -17.99 16.81 -2.69
N PHE A 157 -18.34 15.60 -2.24
CA PHE A 157 -19.23 14.71 -2.97
C PHE A 157 -20.58 15.37 -3.30
N SER A 158 -21.11 16.18 -2.38
CA SER A 158 -22.36 16.92 -2.60
C SER A 158 -22.24 17.94 -3.73
N ASP A 159 -21.08 18.58 -3.89
CA ASP A 159 -20.85 19.56 -4.96
C ASP A 159 -20.72 18.88 -6.32
N VAL A 160 -20.03 17.74 -6.35
CA VAL A 160 -19.92 16.93 -7.57
C VAL A 160 -21.31 16.43 -7.99
N ARG A 161 -22.09 15.88 -7.05
CA ARG A 161 -23.45 15.37 -7.30
C ARG A 161 -24.40 16.48 -7.76
N ALA A 162 -24.26 17.67 -7.21
CA ALA A 162 -25.07 18.83 -7.58
C ALA A 162 -24.66 19.50 -8.91
N GLY A 163 -23.60 18.97 -9.58
CA GLY A 163 -23.09 19.53 -10.83
C GLY A 163 -22.32 20.85 -10.67
N ARG A 164 -21.98 21.25 -9.44
CA ARG A 164 -21.19 22.47 -9.19
C ARG A 164 -19.73 22.33 -9.63
N ILE A 165 -19.24 21.09 -9.69
CA ILE A 165 -17.90 20.78 -10.19
C ILE A 165 -18.03 20.22 -11.61
N PRO A 166 -17.44 20.85 -12.63
CA PRO A 166 -17.52 20.39 -14.01
C PRO A 166 -16.92 18.98 -14.18
N ALA A 167 -17.59 18.12 -14.94
CA ALA A 167 -17.11 16.75 -15.21
C ALA A 167 -15.73 16.72 -15.87
N ALA A 168 -15.35 17.75 -16.62
CA ALA A 168 -14.03 17.89 -17.24
C ALA A 168 -12.88 17.91 -16.22
N GLN A 169 -13.14 18.28 -14.95
CA GLN A 169 -12.14 18.22 -13.86
C GLN A 169 -11.66 16.81 -13.58
N PHE A 170 -12.48 15.80 -13.87
CA PHE A 170 -12.22 14.39 -13.60
C PHE A 170 -11.76 13.60 -14.84
N ALA A 171 -11.74 14.24 -16.02
CA ALA A 171 -11.34 13.58 -17.25
C ALA A 171 -9.87 13.11 -17.19
N ASN A 172 -9.62 11.85 -17.57
CA ASN A 172 -8.29 11.22 -17.58
C ASN A 172 -7.56 11.26 -16.22
N LYS A 173 -8.31 11.17 -15.12
CA LYS A 173 -7.77 11.15 -13.77
C LYS A 173 -8.24 9.93 -13.01
N ILE A 174 -7.40 9.46 -12.07
CA ILE A 174 -7.81 8.53 -11.04
C ILE A 174 -8.62 9.32 -10.01
N VAL A 175 -9.87 8.94 -9.79
CA VAL A 175 -10.76 9.59 -8.83
C VAL A 175 -11.01 8.64 -7.67
N LEU A 176 -10.64 9.07 -6.47
CA LEU A 176 -10.89 8.34 -5.23
C LEU A 176 -12.12 8.91 -4.54
N ILE A 177 -13.06 8.05 -4.18
CA ILE A 177 -14.26 8.42 -3.45
C ILE A 177 -14.21 7.72 -2.10
N GLY A 178 -14.22 8.49 -1.03
CA GLY A 178 -14.18 7.94 0.32
C GLY A 178 -14.72 8.89 1.37
N ALA A 179 -15.03 8.36 2.55
CA ALA A 179 -15.47 9.13 3.68
C ALA A 179 -14.29 9.90 4.30
N THR A 180 -14.46 11.21 4.48
CA THR A 180 -13.46 12.09 5.11
C THR A 180 -14.00 12.81 6.33
N ALA A 181 -15.31 12.67 6.61
CA ALA A 181 -15.94 13.30 7.77
C ALA A 181 -15.40 12.71 9.09
N ALA A 182 -15.23 13.55 10.07
CA ALA A 182 -14.81 13.14 11.42
C ALA A 182 -15.77 12.10 12.00
N GLY A 183 -15.21 10.98 12.50
CA GLY A 183 -15.98 9.89 13.11
C GLY A 183 -16.62 8.89 12.12
N ILE A 184 -16.48 9.09 10.80
CA ILE A 184 -17.03 8.16 9.80
C ILE A 184 -15.91 7.50 8.98
N GLY A 185 -14.86 8.25 8.65
CA GLY A 185 -13.72 7.75 7.87
C GLY A 185 -12.56 7.34 8.74
N ASP A 186 -11.85 6.30 8.34
CA ASP A 186 -10.59 5.91 8.97
C ASP A 186 -9.54 7.00 8.71
N ARG A 187 -8.81 7.35 9.77
CA ARG A 187 -7.71 8.30 9.73
C ARG A 187 -6.43 7.61 10.14
N GLN A 188 -5.35 7.94 9.45
CA GLN A 188 -4.04 7.32 9.64
C GLN A 188 -3.04 8.37 10.15
N VAL A 189 -2.24 7.98 11.12
CA VAL A 189 -1.03 8.74 11.48
C VAL A 189 0.02 8.45 10.41
N THR A 190 0.58 9.48 9.82
CA THR A 190 1.59 9.37 8.76
C THR A 190 2.75 10.32 9.05
N PRO A 191 3.92 10.22 8.36
CA PRO A 191 5.05 11.12 8.58
C PRO A 191 4.75 12.60 8.38
N ILE A 192 3.71 12.96 7.63
CA ILE A 192 3.36 14.35 7.32
C ILE A 192 2.03 14.80 7.92
N SER A 193 1.30 13.92 8.59
CA SER A 193 -0.01 14.25 9.17
C SER A 193 -0.36 13.30 10.30
N GLU A 194 -0.80 13.85 11.43
CA GLU A 194 -1.33 13.07 12.56
C GLU A 194 -2.72 12.47 12.29
N SER A 195 -3.37 12.88 11.21
CA SER A 195 -4.76 12.50 10.90
C SER A 195 -5.04 12.59 9.40
N MET A 196 -4.36 11.77 8.61
CA MET A 196 -4.56 11.69 7.17
C MET A 196 -5.78 10.82 6.82
N GLU A 197 -6.62 11.30 5.93
CA GLU A 197 -7.76 10.52 5.44
C GLU A 197 -7.30 9.36 4.53
N ALA A 198 -7.97 8.21 4.66
CA ALA A 198 -7.61 7.01 3.90
C ALA A 198 -7.56 7.21 2.36
N PRO A 199 -8.48 7.95 1.71
CA PRO A 199 -8.36 8.23 0.27
C PRO A 199 -7.13 9.05 -0.08
N VAL A 200 -6.71 9.99 0.78
CA VAL A 200 -5.50 10.80 0.57
C VAL A 200 -4.25 9.94 0.70
N PHE A 201 -4.19 9.07 1.71
CA PHE A 201 -3.12 8.08 1.82
C PHE A 201 -3.02 7.21 0.56
N THR A 202 -4.14 6.66 0.09
CA THR A 202 -4.19 5.87 -1.15
C THR A 202 -3.68 6.66 -2.37
N ALA A 203 -3.96 7.97 -2.43
CA ALA A 203 -3.44 8.83 -3.50
C ALA A 203 -1.92 8.96 -3.45
N HIS A 204 -1.32 9.08 -2.25
CA HIS A 204 0.14 9.06 -2.09
C HIS A 204 0.74 7.74 -2.59
N VAL A 205 0.14 6.61 -2.20
CA VAL A 205 0.60 5.28 -2.65
C VAL A 205 0.56 5.15 -4.17
N ILE A 206 -0.57 5.49 -4.79
CA ILE A 206 -0.71 5.42 -6.26
C ILE A 206 0.32 6.31 -6.95
N THR A 207 0.52 7.52 -6.45
CA THR A 207 1.49 8.47 -7.03
C THR A 207 2.92 7.95 -6.88
N SER A 208 3.27 7.36 -5.72
CA SER A 208 4.56 6.72 -5.50
C SER A 208 4.82 5.57 -6.48
N ILE A 209 3.81 4.74 -6.74
CA ILE A 209 3.90 3.64 -7.71
C ILE A 209 4.15 4.18 -9.12
N LEU A 210 3.33 5.15 -9.57
CA LEU A 210 3.39 5.66 -10.95
C LEU A 210 4.66 6.46 -11.23
N ASN A 211 5.17 7.19 -10.24
CA ASN A 211 6.40 7.97 -10.35
C ASN A 211 7.65 7.12 -10.06
N GLN A 212 7.50 5.88 -9.59
CA GLN A 212 8.59 5.05 -9.04
C GLN A 212 9.37 5.79 -7.91
N ASP A 213 8.64 6.56 -7.12
CA ASP A 213 9.16 7.38 -6.04
C ASP A 213 8.76 6.71 -4.70
N PHE A 214 9.61 5.83 -4.24
CA PHE A 214 9.44 5.07 -2.98
C PHE A 214 10.78 4.86 -2.32
N TYR A 215 10.76 4.70 -1.01
CA TYR A 215 11.97 4.44 -0.23
C TYR A 215 12.29 2.94 -0.22
N THR A 216 13.57 2.64 -0.19
CA THR A 216 14.06 1.26 -0.01
C THR A 216 15.15 1.26 1.03
N ARG A 217 15.15 0.26 1.91
CA ARG A 217 16.25 0.03 2.84
C ARG A 217 17.34 -0.76 2.11
N PRO A 218 18.57 -0.23 1.96
CA PRO A 218 19.64 -0.99 1.30
C PRO A 218 20.05 -2.20 2.15
N ASP A 219 20.41 -3.32 1.51
CA ASP A 219 20.83 -4.56 2.19
C ASP A 219 22.03 -4.38 3.13
N TRP A 220 22.92 -3.43 2.80
CA TRP A 220 24.08 -3.11 3.61
C TRP A 220 23.75 -2.33 4.90
N ALA A 221 22.54 -1.77 5.02
CA ALA A 221 22.17 -0.89 6.13
C ALA A 221 22.29 -1.62 7.48
N VAL A 222 21.86 -2.87 7.57
CA VAL A 222 21.96 -3.69 8.78
C VAL A 222 23.41 -3.89 9.20
N GLY A 223 24.30 -4.15 8.23
CA GLY A 223 25.73 -4.27 8.47
C GLY A 223 26.35 -2.97 8.97
N ALA A 224 25.99 -1.83 8.36
CA ALA A 224 26.47 -0.51 8.76
C ALA A 224 25.99 -0.15 10.18
N GLU A 225 24.74 -0.42 10.51
CA GLU A 225 24.20 -0.24 11.87
C GLU A 225 24.97 -1.07 12.90
N ALA A 226 25.22 -2.34 12.62
CA ALA A 226 26.00 -3.23 13.52
C ALA A 226 27.42 -2.70 13.74
N VAL A 227 28.11 -2.25 12.69
CA VAL A 227 29.45 -1.64 12.77
C VAL A 227 29.42 -0.38 13.60
N LEU A 228 28.42 0.49 13.41
CA LEU A 228 28.27 1.72 14.18
C LEU A 228 28.05 1.44 15.67
N TYR A 229 27.17 0.48 16.00
CA TYR A 229 26.94 0.05 17.39
C TYR A 229 28.22 -0.52 18.03
N LEU A 230 28.98 -1.35 17.31
CA LEU A 230 30.23 -1.88 17.79
C LEU A 230 31.27 -0.80 18.03
N ALA A 231 31.41 0.14 17.10
CA ALA A 231 32.32 1.28 17.23
C ALA A 231 31.98 2.14 18.45
N LEU A 232 30.68 2.42 18.65
CA LEU A 232 30.20 3.18 19.81
C LEU A 232 30.48 2.41 21.12
N ALA A 233 30.21 1.11 21.16
CA ALA A 233 30.50 0.28 22.32
C ALA A 233 32.00 0.27 22.65
N LEU A 234 32.88 0.12 21.66
CA LEU A 234 34.34 0.19 21.84
C LEU A 234 34.80 1.56 22.30
N TYR A 235 34.25 2.63 21.76
CA TYR A 235 34.49 3.99 22.22
C TYR A 235 34.16 4.15 23.71
N LEU A 236 32.93 3.75 24.11
CA LEU A 236 32.50 3.85 25.51
C LEU A 236 33.35 2.98 26.48
N MET A 237 33.77 1.80 26.04
CA MET A 237 34.52 0.86 26.87
C MET A 237 36.03 1.24 26.98
N LEU A 238 36.64 1.66 25.88
CA LEU A 238 38.09 1.79 25.82
C LEU A 238 38.57 3.25 25.90
N LEU A 239 37.87 4.17 25.28
CA LEU A 239 38.28 5.57 25.18
C LEU A 239 37.68 6.43 26.28
N LEU A 240 36.38 6.31 26.55
CA LEU A 240 35.74 7.17 27.55
C LEU A 240 36.36 7.09 28.95
N PRO A 241 36.72 5.90 29.50
CA PRO A 241 37.37 5.82 30.81
C PRO A 241 38.81 6.42 30.87
N ARG A 242 39.44 6.64 29.71
CA ARG A 242 40.78 7.22 29.61
C ARG A 242 40.78 8.71 29.37
N MET A 243 39.62 9.31 29.11
CA MET A 243 39.49 10.77 28.89
C MET A 243 39.42 11.51 30.23
N PRO A 244 40.06 12.63 30.38
CA PRO A 244 39.90 13.50 31.56
C PRO A 244 38.48 14.04 31.64
N ALA A 245 37.94 14.20 32.84
CA ALA A 245 36.55 14.61 33.09
C ALA A 245 36.13 15.94 32.43
N ALA A 246 37.08 16.76 31.99
CA ALA A 246 36.81 18.00 31.26
C ALA A 246 36.55 17.82 29.75
N THR A 247 36.79 16.59 29.20
CA THR A 247 36.67 16.28 27.75
C THR A 247 35.75 15.07 27.49
N ALA A 248 35.22 14.46 28.52
CA ALA A 248 34.24 13.40 28.46
C ALA A 248 32.82 13.96 28.52
#